data_05bda89ca069f694c8529edf61382b5f
#
_entry.id   05bda89ca069f694c8529edf61382b5f
#
_cell.length_a   1.000
_cell.length_b   1.000
_cell.length_c   1.000
_cell.angle_alpha   90.00
_cell.angle_beta   90.00
_cell.angle_gamma   90.00
#
_symmetry.space_group_name_H-M   'P 1'
#
loop_
_entity.id
_entity.type
_entity.pdbx_description
1 polymer ?
#
loop_
_entity_poly.entity_id
_entity_poly.type
_entity_poly.pdbx_seq_one_letter_code
_entity_poly.pdbx_strand_id
1 'polypeptide(L)'
;MERRIGSLFLVFALLLLFSLAVAQDEQKETSVKPEEKAVEFQIVEMDSFKYAAVEMTGSFEQHDVAFQTIYGEASMQGLGADWVPFGIYYNDPSSTPVDELKWEVGFALAGEHEVKAPLKVKTWGFTLLATRVYEGSFESEAMGNAYAELVGWTTTKGYQPAGPIMERFVSMPEQNAEGQWVGKLEIWMPVAKVQ
;
A
#
# COMPACT_ATOMS: atom_id res chain seq x y z
N MET A 1 -29.72 10.89 66.23
CA MET A 1 -29.77 12.37 66.38
C MET A 1 -30.09 12.90 65.02
N GLU A 2 -31.34 13.17 64.79
CA GLU A 2 -31.98 14.49 64.73
C GLU A 2 -31.46 15.33 63.56
N ARG A 3 -32.20 15.83 62.73
CA ARG A 3 -33.57 16.36 62.47
C ARG A 3 -33.40 17.19 61.19
N ARG A 4 -34.24 17.37 60.36
CA ARG A 4 -35.64 17.75 60.13
C ARG A 4 -35.71 18.58 58.84
N ILE A 5 -36.64 18.29 57.97
CA ILE A 5 -37.83 19.10 57.61
C ILE A 5 -37.49 20.31 56.77
N GLY A 6 -38.05 20.55 55.65
CA GLY A 6 -39.36 20.61 55.04
C GLY A 6 -39.28 21.70 54.00
N SER A 7 -40.02 21.84 53.08
CA SER A 7 -41.41 22.25 52.88
C SER A 7 -41.55 22.63 51.39
N LEU A 8 -42.29 21.98 50.63
CA LEU A 8 -43.63 22.30 50.17
C LEU A 8 -43.85 23.78 49.76
N PHE A 9 -43.95 24.08 48.50
CA PHE A 9 -44.94 25.00 47.96
C PHE A 9 -45.42 24.59 46.57
N LEU A 10 -46.69 24.26 46.58
CA LEU A 10 -47.61 24.05 45.46
C LEU A 10 -48.01 25.44 44.94
N VAL A 11 -48.34 25.58 43.67
CA VAL A 11 -49.50 26.30 43.13
C VAL A 11 -49.16 26.88 41.73
N PHE A 12 -49.71 26.53 40.72
CA PHE A 12 -50.83 26.91 39.89
C PHE A 12 -50.68 26.46 38.42
N ALA A 13 -51.70 25.77 38.00
CA ALA A 13 -51.99 25.44 36.61
C ALA A 13 -52.33 26.71 35.81
N LEU A 14 -51.89 26.78 34.56
CA LEU A 14 -52.64 27.42 33.50
C LEU A 14 -52.42 26.70 32.18
N LEU A 15 -53.49 26.10 31.68
CA LEU A 15 -53.65 25.55 30.35
C LEU A 15 -53.49 26.64 29.31
N LEU A 16 -52.60 26.43 28.34
CA LEU A 16 -52.69 27.01 27.03
C LEU A 16 -52.30 25.96 26.00
N LEU A 17 -53.34 25.43 25.35
CA LEU A 17 -53.25 24.63 24.12
C LEU A 17 -52.67 25.49 23.04
N PHE A 18 -51.43 25.20 22.63
CA PHE A 18 -50.90 25.61 21.38
C PHE A 18 -50.55 24.37 20.56
N SER A 19 -51.39 24.04 19.60
CA SER A 19 -51.12 23.09 18.55
C SER A 19 -49.95 23.63 17.71
N LEU A 20 -48.78 23.14 17.88
CA LEU A 20 -47.70 23.29 16.95
C LEU A 20 -47.50 21.98 16.22
N ALA A 21 -47.97 21.92 14.99
CA ALA A 21 -47.60 20.85 14.08
C ALA A 21 -46.08 20.94 13.87
N VAL A 22 -45.33 20.03 14.51
CA VAL A 22 -43.94 19.78 14.20
C VAL A 22 -43.95 18.98 12.90
N ALA A 23 -43.64 19.66 11.80
CA ALA A 23 -43.24 19.00 10.59
C ALA A 23 -42.05 18.11 10.93
N GLN A 24 -42.23 16.80 10.84
CA GLN A 24 -41.12 15.86 10.78
C GLN A 24 -40.40 16.09 9.46
N ASP A 25 -39.32 16.87 9.52
CA ASP A 25 -38.32 16.92 8.48
C ASP A 25 -37.62 15.58 8.52
N GLU A 26 -38.01 14.65 7.67
CA GLU A 26 -37.26 13.42 7.39
C GLU A 26 -35.91 13.85 6.85
N GLN A 27 -34.92 13.96 7.76
CA GLN A 27 -33.53 13.96 7.37
C GLN A 27 -33.25 12.62 6.68
N LYS A 28 -33.42 12.63 5.37
CA LYS A 28 -32.91 11.60 4.49
C LYS A 28 -31.39 11.61 4.66
N GLU A 29 -30.91 10.80 5.59
CA GLU A 29 -29.49 10.44 5.67
C GLU A 29 -29.10 9.89 4.30
N THR A 30 -28.57 10.77 3.45
CA THR A 30 -27.90 10.35 2.25
C THR A 30 -26.62 9.68 2.71
N SER A 31 -26.67 8.37 2.91
CA SER A 31 -25.45 7.57 3.06
C SER A 31 -24.66 7.76 1.76
N VAL A 32 -23.73 8.69 1.79
CA VAL A 32 -22.70 8.80 0.75
C VAL A 32 -21.88 7.52 0.88
N LYS A 33 -22.24 6.53 0.04
CA LYS A 33 -21.39 5.36 -0.16
C LYS A 33 -20.01 5.91 -0.52
N PRO A 34 -18.92 5.52 0.17
CA PRO A 34 -17.60 5.96 -0.24
C PRO A 34 -17.44 5.67 -1.73
N GLU A 35 -17.09 6.67 -2.50
CA GLU A 35 -16.81 6.52 -3.92
C GLU A 35 -15.63 5.56 -4.00
N GLU A 36 -15.91 4.32 -4.41
CA GLU A 36 -14.90 3.27 -4.60
C GLU A 36 -13.96 3.79 -5.69
N LYS A 37 -12.78 4.26 -5.25
CA LYS A 37 -11.79 4.84 -6.14
C LYS A 37 -11.44 3.79 -7.17
N ALA A 38 -11.80 4.02 -8.44
CA ALA A 38 -11.57 3.06 -9.51
C ALA A 38 -10.09 2.67 -9.52
N VAL A 39 -9.83 1.35 -9.48
CA VAL A 39 -8.46 0.82 -9.57
C VAL A 39 -7.91 1.18 -10.94
N GLU A 40 -6.84 1.95 -10.96
CA GLU A 40 -6.22 2.40 -12.20
C GLU A 40 -5.14 1.40 -12.64
N PHE A 41 -5.40 0.71 -13.76
CA PHE A 41 -4.44 -0.16 -14.41
C PHE A 41 -3.93 0.49 -15.68
N GLN A 42 -2.63 0.36 -15.96
CA GLN A 42 -2.03 0.94 -17.17
C GLN A 42 -1.02 -0.02 -17.79
N ILE A 43 -0.88 0.05 -19.13
CA ILE A 43 0.32 -0.45 -19.84
C ILE A 43 1.19 0.76 -20.12
N VAL A 44 2.42 0.72 -19.62
CA VAL A 44 3.38 1.83 -19.76
C VAL A 44 4.67 1.35 -20.40
N GLU A 45 5.26 2.21 -21.21
CA GLU A 45 6.63 2.06 -21.68
C GLU A 45 7.53 2.98 -20.87
N MET A 46 8.71 2.49 -20.50
CA MET A 46 9.69 3.26 -19.75
C MET A 46 11.12 2.92 -20.19
N ASP A 47 12.05 3.80 -19.92
CA ASP A 47 13.47 3.52 -20.12
C ASP A 47 14.00 2.58 -19.03
N SER A 48 15.06 1.82 -19.40
CA SER A 48 15.84 1.07 -18.42
C SER A 48 16.58 2.04 -17.48
N PHE A 49 16.76 1.61 -16.22
CA PHE A 49 17.48 2.43 -15.24
C PHE A 49 18.40 1.57 -14.36
N LYS A 50 19.48 2.21 -13.86
CA LYS A 50 20.35 1.62 -12.85
C LYS A 50 19.77 1.79 -11.46
N TYR A 51 20.00 0.82 -10.61
CA TYR A 51 19.59 0.86 -9.21
C TYR A 51 20.62 0.20 -8.31
N ALA A 52 20.63 0.58 -7.03
CA ALA A 52 21.37 -0.09 -5.99
C ALA A 52 20.40 -0.96 -5.19
N ALA A 53 20.81 -2.18 -4.84
CA ALA A 53 19.98 -3.11 -4.08
C ALA A 53 20.78 -4.00 -3.14
N VAL A 54 20.13 -4.47 -2.09
CA VAL A 54 20.55 -5.61 -1.27
C VAL A 54 19.76 -6.84 -1.70
N GLU A 55 20.48 -7.94 -1.99
CA GLU A 55 19.87 -9.21 -2.36
C GLU A 55 19.50 -10.00 -1.11
N MET A 56 18.32 -10.59 -1.13
CA MET A 56 17.76 -11.39 -0.04
C MET A 56 17.39 -12.79 -0.52
N THR A 57 17.46 -13.76 0.38
CA THR A 57 16.97 -15.12 0.17
C THR A 57 16.21 -15.54 1.42
N GLY A 58 15.10 -16.25 1.24
CA GLY A 58 14.25 -16.69 2.33
C GLY A 58 13.01 -15.83 2.54
N SER A 59 12.45 -15.89 3.73
CA SER A 59 11.17 -15.29 4.09
C SER A 59 11.10 -13.79 3.81
N PHE A 60 9.98 -13.35 3.26
CA PHE A 60 9.65 -11.93 3.11
C PHE A 60 9.41 -11.22 4.46
N GLU A 61 9.29 -11.95 5.56
CA GLU A 61 9.26 -11.36 6.92
C GLU A 61 10.55 -10.59 7.26
N GLN A 62 11.61 -10.74 6.47
CA GLN A 62 12.86 -10.01 6.62
C GLN A 62 12.86 -8.62 5.93
N HIS A 63 11.71 -8.11 5.49
CA HIS A 63 11.61 -6.81 4.84
C HIS A 63 12.19 -5.67 5.69
N ASP A 64 11.90 -5.64 6.98
CA ASP A 64 12.41 -4.62 7.89
C ASP A 64 13.94 -4.62 7.96
N VAL A 65 14.58 -5.80 7.99
CA VAL A 65 16.04 -5.94 7.96
C VAL A 65 16.60 -5.44 6.63
N ALA A 66 15.97 -5.79 5.51
CA ALA A 66 16.40 -5.37 4.18
C ALA A 66 16.27 -3.84 4.01
N PHE A 67 15.17 -3.24 4.45
CA PHE A 67 14.96 -1.79 4.42
C PHE A 67 15.93 -1.05 5.33
N GLN A 68 16.17 -1.53 6.56
CA GLN A 68 17.16 -0.93 7.45
C GLN A 68 18.56 -0.96 6.82
N THR A 69 18.92 -2.08 6.18
CA THR A 69 20.20 -2.23 5.50
C THR A 69 20.33 -1.21 4.37
N ILE A 70 19.32 -1.10 3.49
CA ILE A 70 19.42 -0.20 2.34
C ILE A 70 19.45 1.26 2.74
N TYR A 71 18.65 1.68 3.73
CA TYR A 71 18.66 3.05 4.25
C TYR A 71 19.99 3.40 4.94
N GLY A 72 20.50 2.49 5.76
CA GLY A 72 21.78 2.65 6.44
C GLY A 72 22.93 2.78 5.47
N GLU A 73 23.03 1.87 4.52
CA GLU A 73 24.09 1.84 3.49
C GLU A 73 23.99 3.03 2.54
N ALA A 74 22.81 3.39 2.07
CA ALA A 74 22.61 4.57 1.22
C ALA A 74 23.11 5.84 1.92
N SER A 75 22.79 6.01 3.20
CA SER A 75 23.23 7.13 4.02
C SER A 75 24.76 7.13 4.21
N MET A 76 25.35 5.99 4.58
CA MET A 76 26.79 5.87 4.80
C MET A 76 27.61 6.11 3.54
N GLN A 77 27.07 5.73 2.38
CA GLN A 77 27.74 5.88 1.08
C GLN A 77 27.38 7.19 0.36
N GLY A 78 26.52 8.04 0.96
CA GLY A 78 26.16 9.33 0.37
C GLY A 78 25.35 9.22 -0.92
N LEU A 79 24.51 8.17 -1.06
CA LEU A 79 23.77 7.89 -2.29
C LEU A 79 22.45 8.68 -2.42
N GLY A 80 22.27 9.73 -1.61
CA GLY A 80 21.07 10.57 -1.58
C GLY A 80 19.98 10.01 -0.68
N ALA A 81 18.89 10.79 -0.54
CA ALA A 81 17.75 10.43 0.33
C ALA A 81 16.39 10.57 -0.35
N ASP A 82 16.32 11.19 -1.53
CA ASP A 82 15.07 11.52 -2.23
C ASP A 82 14.67 10.41 -3.23
N TRP A 83 14.75 9.17 -2.82
CA TRP A 83 14.40 8.04 -3.66
C TRP A 83 13.20 7.26 -3.10
N VAL A 84 12.42 6.69 -3.99
CA VAL A 84 11.32 5.78 -3.65
C VAL A 84 11.90 4.37 -3.57
N PRO A 85 11.89 3.74 -2.39
CA PRO A 85 12.38 2.36 -2.25
C PRO A 85 11.42 1.39 -2.95
N PHE A 86 11.97 0.25 -3.35
CA PHE A 86 11.19 -0.82 -3.98
C PHE A 86 11.69 -2.20 -3.57
N GLY A 87 10.78 -3.17 -3.58
CA GLY A 87 11.09 -4.60 -3.55
C GLY A 87 10.98 -5.19 -4.95
N ILE A 88 11.85 -6.13 -5.31
CA ILE A 88 11.73 -6.94 -6.52
C ILE A 88 11.63 -8.41 -6.11
N TYR A 89 10.60 -9.11 -6.57
CA TYR A 89 10.26 -10.47 -6.17
C TYR A 89 10.36 -11.39 -7.38
N TYR A 90 11.29 -12.35 -7.31
CA TYR A 90 11.62 -13.24 -8.42
C TYR A 90 10.84 -14.54 -8.43
N ASN A 91 10.24 -14.91 -7.28
CA ASN A 91 9.53 -16.17 -7.11
C ASN A 91 8.14 -15.92 -6.52
N ASP A 92 7.20 -16.77 -6.91
CA ASP A 92 5.88 -16.84 -6.31
C ASP A 92 5.95 -17.62 -4.98
N PRO A 93 5.63 -16.99 -3.84
CA PRO A 93 5.68 -17.64 -2.54
C PRO A 93 4.65 -18.75 -2.36
N SER A 94 3.61 -18.81 -3.20
CA SER A 94 2.62 -19.89 -3.16
C SER A 94 3.14 -21.20 -3.74
N SER A 95 4.20 -21.14 -4.55
CA SER A 95 4.75 -22.30 -5.28
C SER A 95 6.23 -22.55 -5.02
N THR A 96 6.91 -21.65 -4.28
CA THR A 96 8.35 -21.74 -4.00
C THR A 96 8.57 -21.95 -2.50
N PRO A 97 9.39 -22.93 -2.08
CA PRO A 97 9.79 -23.06 -0.67
C PRO A 97 10.35 -21.76 -0.10
N VAL A 98 10.01 -21.45 1.15
CA VAL A 98 10.38 -20.17 1.78
C VAL A 98 11.88 -19.90 1.75
N ASP A 99 12.70 -20.92 1.98
CA ASP A 99 14.17 -20.84 1.98
C ASP A 99 14.78 -20.66 0.57
N GLU A 100 13.98 -20.86 -0.48
CA GLU A 100 14.38 -20.68 -1.88
C GLU A 100 13.87 -19.36 -2.49
N LEU A 101 13.04 -18.60 -1.76
CA LEU A 101 12.55 -17.31 -2.23
C LEU A 101 13.72 -16.35 -2.47
N LYS A 102 13.72 -15.70 -3.64
CA LYS A 102 14.72 -14.71 -4.03
C LYS A 102 14.03 -13.38 -4.25
N TRP A 103 14.58 -12.38 -3.63
CA TRP A 103 14.06 -11.02 -3.71
C TRP A 103 15.16 -10.01 -3.39
N GLU A 104 14.88 -8.75 -3.59
CA GLU A 104 15.81 -7.68 -3.27
C GLU A 104 15.05 -6.40 -2.92
N VAL A 105 15.70 -5.55 -2.13
CA VAL A 105 15.22 -4.20 -1.83
C VAL A 105 16.21 -3.21 -2.41
N GLY A 106 15.72 -2.20 -3.09
CA GLY A 106 16.57 -1.26 -3.82
C GLY A 106 15.96 0.12 -3.99
N PHE A 107 16.74 0.98 -4.63
CA PHE A 107 16.32 2.31 -5.08
C PHE A 107 17.02 2.68 -6.38
N ALA A 108 16.36 3.48 -7.22
CA ALA A 108 16.93 3.96 -8.47
C ALA A 108 18.11 4.90 -8.21
N LEU A 109 19.18 4.74 -8.99
CA LEU A 109 20.35 5.61 -8.95
C LEU A 109 20.20 6.77 -9.96
N ALA A 110 20.36 7.98 -9.48
CA ALA A 110 20.41 9.17 -10.33
C ALA A 110 21.86 9.41 -10.78
N GLY A 111 22.21 8.87 -11.96
CA GLY A 111 23.56 9.00 -12.52
C GLY A 111 24.50 7.86 -12.13
N GLU A 112 25.81 8.11 -12.33
CA GLU A 112 26.86 7.15 -12.02
C GLU A 112 27.32 7.30 -10.57
N HIS A 113 27.26 6.20 -9.81
CA HIS A 113 27.70 6.14 -8.42
C HIS A 113 28.62 4.94 -8.22
N GLU A 114 29.67 5.12 -7.43
CA GLU A 114 30.43 4.02 -6.89
C GLU A 114 29.65 3.45 -5.68
N VAL A 115 29.13 2.25 -5.83
CA VAL A 115 28.36 1.56 -4.80
C VAL A 115 29.19 0.43 -4.23
N LYS A 116 29.24 0.33 -2.88
CA LYS A 116 30.02 -0.67 -2.15
C LYS A 116 29.10 -1.72 -1.53
N ALA A 117 29.66 -2.90 -1.31
CA ALA A 117 28.98 -3.97 -0.59
C ALA A 117 28.47 -3.47 0.78
N PRO A 118 27.30 -3.96 1.26
CA PRO A 118 26.52 -5.06 0.71
C PRO A 118 25.62 -4.71 -0.48
N LEU A 119 25.53 -3.43 -0.84
CA LEU A 119 24.76 -3.00 -2.01
C LEU A 119 25.45 -3.42 -3.32
N LYS A 120 24.62 -3.73 -4.32
CA LYS A 120 25.07 -4.03 -5.70
C LYS A 120 24.37 -3.11 -6.68
N VAL A 121 25.11 -2.65 -7.70
CA VAL A 121 24.49 -1.94 -8.84
C VAL A 121 23.94 -2.96 -9.82
N LYS A 122 22.70 -2.76 -10.20
CA LYS A 122 21.97 -3.59 -11.17
C LYS A 122 21.24 -2.70 -12.17
N THR A 123 20.67 -3.31 -13.19
CA THR A 123 19.88 -2.62 -14.21
C THR A 123 18.49 -3.24 -14.29
N TRP A 124 17.46 -2.42 -14.12
CA TRP A 124 16.10 -2.77 -14.49
C TRP A 124 15.96 -2.59 -16.00
N GLY A 125 15.90 -3.70 -16.73
CA GLY A 125 15.88 -3.70 -18.20
C GLY A 125 14.50 -3.94 -18.82
N PHE A 126 13.46 -4.09 -17.99
CA PHE A 126 12.09 -4.27 -18.48
C PHE A 126 11.47 -2.92 -18.83
N THR A 127 11.16 -2.74 -20.11
CA THR A 127 10.70 -1.47 -20.67
C THR A 127 9.19 -1.41 -20.92
N LEU A 128 8.50 -2.55 -20.91
CA LEU A 128 7.05 -2.64 -21.09
C LEU A 128 6.44 -3.24 -19.82
N LEU A 129 5.61 -2.49 -19.15
CA LEU A 129 5.04 -2.83 -17.84
C LEU A 129 3.53 -2.72 -17.84
N ALA A 130 2.86 -3.64 -17.14
CA ALA A 130 1.54 -3.41 -16.58
C ALA A 130 1.71 -2.86 -15.17
N THR A 131 1.01 -1.77 -14.85
CA THR A 131 1.13 -1.09 -13.57
C THR A 131 -0.24 -0.90 -12.93
N ARG A 132 -0.25 -0.88 -11.59
CA ARG A 132 -1.38 -0.39 -10.79
C ARG A 132 -0.90 0.34 -9.55
N VAL A 133 -1.70 1.29 -9.10
CA VAL A 133 -1.58 1.84 -7.75
C VAL A 133 -2.42 0.95 -6.83
N TYR A 134 -1.81 0.49 -5.75
CA TYR A 134 -2.47 -0.25 -4.68
C TYR A 134 -2.41 0.56 -3.38
N GLU A 135 -3.54 0.63 -2.68
CA GLU A 135 -3.64 1.28 -1.38
C GLU A 135 -4.46 0.36 -0.46
N GLY A 136 -3.85 -0.14 0.59
CA GLY A 136 -4.52 -1.10 1.49
C GLY A 136 -3.55 -1.89 2.36
N SER A 137 -4.01 -3.07 2.80
CA SER A 137 -3.25 -3.98 3.64
C SER A 137 -2.18 -4.73 2.85
N PHE A 138 -1.01 -4.91 3.46
CA PHE A 138 0.08 -5.73 2.90
C PHE A 138 0.02 -7.20 3.34
N GLU A 139 -1.11 -7.62 3.92
CA GLU A 139 -1.36 -9.02 4.20
C GLU A 139 -1.39 -9.86 2.92
N SER A 140 -0.93 -11.11 3.02
CA SER A 140 -0.73 -12.00 1.86
C SER A 140 -1.97 -12.17 1.00
N GLU A 141 -3.16 -12.25 1.60
CA GLU A 141 -4.43 -12.37 0.86
C GLU A 141 -4.75 -11.11 0.06
N ALA A 142 -4.61 -9.93 0.68
CA ALA A 142 -4.88 -8.65 0.04
C ALA A 142 -3.91 -8.40 -1.13
N MET A 143 -2.63 -8.67 -0.92
CA MET A 143 -1.61 -8.55 -1.96
C MET A 143 -1.82 -9.58 -3.08
N GLY A 144 -2.14 -10.84 -2.73
CA GLY A 144 -2.46 -11.88 -3.71
C GLY A 144 -3.63 -11.49 -4.62
N ASN A 145 -4.70 -10.92 -4.05
CA ASN A 145 -5.84 -10.39 -4.82
C ASN A 145 -5.40 -9.24 -5.73
N ALA A 146 -4.56 -8.32 -5.24
CA ALA A 146 -4.05 -7.20 -6.02
C ALA A 146 -3.26 -7.67 -7.26
N TYR A 147 -2.42 -8.69 -7.12
CA TYR A 147 -1.70 -9.29 -8.24
C TYR A 147 -2.62 -10.03 -9.21
N ALA A 148 -3.55 -10.82 -8.69
CA ALA A 148 -4.51 -11.57 -9.53
C ALA A 148 -5.34 -10.62 -10.40
N GLU A 149 -5.81 -9.50 -9.85
CA GLU A 149 -6.52 -8.47 -10.59
C GLU A 149 -5.64 -7.84 -11.69
N LEU A 150 -4.37 -7.50 -11.39
CA LEU A 150 -3.46 -6.95 -12.37
C LEU A 150 -3.18 -7.94 -13.51
N VAL A 151 -2.92 -9.23 -13.19
CA VAL A 151 -2.70 -10.28 -14.17
C VAL A 151 -3.95 -10.51 -15.03
N GLY A 152 -5.13 -10.59 -14.39
CA GLY A 152 -6.41 -10.75 -15.08
C GLY A 152 -6.67 -9.61 -16.07
N TRP A 153 -6.53 -8.37 -15.62
CA TRP A 153 -6.68 -7.20 -16.49
C TRP A 153 -5.67 -7.20 -17.65
N THR A 154 -4.40 -7.49 -17.37
CA THR A 154 -3.32 -7.55 -18.35
C THR A 154 -3.63 -8.57 -19.44
N THR A 155 -4.13 -9.75 -19.07
CA THR A 155 -4.55 -10.82 -20.00
C THR A 155 -5.67 -10.33 -20.93
N THR A 156 -6.65 -9.56 -20.43
CA THR A 156 -7.72 -9.00 -21.29
C THR A 156 -7.19 -8.01 -22.33
N LYS A 157 -5.99 -7.47 -22.12
CA LYS A 157 -5.29 -6.55 -23.05
C LYS A 157 -4.36 -7.27 -24.03
N GLY A 158 -4.30 -8.60 -23.99
CA GLY A 158 -3.46 -9.41 -24.87
C GLY A 158 -1.99 -9.44 -24.44
N TYR A 159 -1.73 -9.29 -23.15
CA TYR A 159 -0.38 -9.40 -22.59
C TYR A 159 -0.31 -10.53 -21.56
N GLN A 160 0.90 -10.97 -21.28
CA GLN A 160 1.21 -11.95 -20.24
C GLN A 160 2.39 -11.48 -19.41
N PRO A 161 2.50 -11.88 -18.13
CA PRO A 161 3.69 -11.60 -17.30
C PRO A 161 4.97 -12.10 -17.97
N ALA A 162 6.04 -11.31 -17.88
CA ALA A 162 7.31 -11.57 -18.56
C ALA A 162 8.56 -11.29 -17.70
N GLY A 163 8.39 -11.12 -16.39
CA GLY A 163 9.51 -10.84 -15.48
C GLY A 163 9.07 -10.79 -14.01
N PRO A 164 10.00 -10.45 -13.11
CA PRO A 164 9.73 -10.31 -11.69
C PRO A 164 8.82 -9.11 -11.43
N ILE A 165 8.07 -9.16 -10.32
CA ILE A 165 7.27 -8.02 -9.89
C ILE A 165 8.13 -7.05 -9.10
N MET A 166 7.95 -5.75 -9.36
CA MET A 166 8.49 -4.67 -8.55
C MET A 166 7.35 -3.97 -7.79
N GLU A 167 7.53 -3.79 -6.49
CA GLU A 167 6.67 -2.99 -5.62
C GLU A 167 7.41 -1.72 -5.22
N ARG A 168 6.92 -0.56 -5.65
CA ARG A 168 7.47 0.74 -5.28
C ARG A 168 6.68 1.33 -4.13
N PHE A 169 7.32 1.53 -2.98
CA PHE A 169 6.68 2.02 -1.75
C PHE A 169 6.56 3.55 -1.78
N VAL A 170 5.45 4.06 -2.34
CA VAL A 170 5.21 5.51 -2.50
C VAL A 170 4.73 6.20 -1.23
N SER A 171 4.38 5.42 -0.21
CA SER A 171 4.23 5.90 1.17
C SER A 171 4.95 4.96 2.12
N MET A 172 5.39 5.47 3.27
CA MET A 172 5.91 4.60 4.33
C MET A 172 4.78 3.72 4.84
N PRO A 173 5.00 2.39 4.97
CA PRO A 173 4.03 1.51 5.62
C PRO A 173 3.77 1.93 7.06
N GLU A 174 2.51 1.84 7.49
CA GLU A 174 2.09 2.11 8.86
C GLU A 174 1.19 0.99 9.39
N GLN A 175 1.05 0.86 10.69
CA GLN A 175 0.10 -0.08 11.27
C GLN A 175 -1.24 0.60 11.50
N ASN A 176 -2.32 -0.05 11.03
CA ASN A 176 -3.68 0.37 11.31
C ASN A 176 -4.10 -0.01 12.75
N ALA A 177 -5.34 0.31 13.13
CA ALA A 177 -5.87 0.03 14.47
C ALA A 177 -5.92 -1.47 14.81
N GLU A 178 -5.98 -2.32 13.80
CA GLU A 178 -5.97 -3.79 13.89
C GLU A 178 -4.55 -4.38 13.94
N GLY A 179 -3.52 -3.52 13.86
CA GLY A 179 -2.11 -3.92 13.86
C GLY A 179 -1.60 -4.46 12.52
N GLN A 180 -2.37 -4.34 11.45
CA GLN A 180 -1.98 -4.76 10.12
C GLN A 180 -1.14 -3.66 9.45
N TRP A 181 -0.12 -4.06 8.71
CA TRP A 181 0.64 -3.15 7.86
C TRP A 181 -0.19 -2.71 6.66
N VAL A 182 -0.33 -1.41 6.51
CA VAL A 182 -1.07 -0.76 5.41
C VAL A 182 -0.23 0.34 4.79
N GLY A 183 -0.54 0.67 3.55
CA GLY A 183 0.15 1.74 2.86
C GLY A 183 -0.23 1.82 1.39
N LYS A 184 0.56 2.59 0.66
CA LYS A 184 0.36 2.79 -0.77
C LYS A 184 1.62 2.41 -1.52
N LEU A 185 1.46 1.59 -2.54
CA LEU A 185 2.53 1.19 -3.43
C LEU A 185 2.07 1.18 -4.90
N GLU A 186 3.05 1.21 -5.79
CA GLU A 186 2.84 0.94 -7.21
C GLU A 186 3.38 -0.45 -7.53
N ILE A 187 2.53 -1.30 -8.08
CA ILE A 187 2.94 -2.63 -8.58
C ILE A 187 3.33 -2.47 -10.05
N TRP A 188 4.54 -2.87 -10.39
CA TRP A 188 5.08 -2.89 -11.73
C TRP A 188 5.34 -4.34 -12.16
N MET A 189 4.63 -4.81 -13.15
CA MET A 189 4.73 -6.16 -13.69
C MET A 189 5.23 -6.10 -15.13
N PRO A 190 6.44 -6.57 -15.41
CA PRO A 190 6.90 -6.73 -16.79
C PRO A 190 5.97 -7.60 -17.60
N VAL A 191 5.67 -7.19 -18.83
CA VAL A 191 4.74 -7.90 -19.70
C VAL A 191 5.26 -8.06 -21.11
N ALA A 192 4.76 -9.10 -21.80
CA ALA A 192 4.99 -9.31 -23.24
C ALA A 192 3.65 -9.53 -23.93
N LYS A 193 3.54 -9.16 -25.20
CA LYS A 193 2.36 -9.48 -26.02
C LYS A 193 2.23 -10.99 -26.16
N VAL A 194 1.01 -11.48 -26.03
CA VAL A 194 0.67 -12.86 -26.39
C VAL A 194 0.76 -12.97 -27.92
N GLN A 195 1.50 -13.97 -28.39
CA GLN A 195 1.66 -14.24 -29.85
C GLN A 195 0.46 -15.01 -30.40
#